data_bdf08bcb7ab0a91c4a18d1495b80cad2
#
_entry.id   bdf08bcb7ab0a91c4a18d1495b80cad2
#
_cell.length_a   1.000
_cell.length_b   1.000
_cell.length_c   1.000
_cell.angle_alpha   90.00
_cell.angle_beta   90.00
_cell.angle_gamma   90.00
#
_symmetry.space_group_name_H-M   'P 1'
#
loop_
_entity.id
_entity.type
_entity.pdbx_description
1 polymer ?
#
loop_
_entity_poly.entity_id
_entity_poly.type
_entity_poly.pdbx_seq_one_letter_code
_entity_poly.pdbx_strand_id
1 'polypeptide(L)'
;MHMLKAGAALTPALYLLSHLGVGNPGSSILQAILLLPLMGAVCLIFLPSSAQDTHKSIALLTSLITFVLSLFLWVLFDHHTPEFQFVTEFHTLMRTSGTPISFGVDGVSLLLILLTCVLVSICLLLGWDQGAMGESVSRDTKVSGLQTRGTGSGVTTLNNLKAYYVSLLVLQTLLIAVFTVLDLLLFYIFFEGVLVPMYFIIGIWGSRERKITAAYMFFLYTLFGSLFMLLAILMVYFQTGSTDIHTLYLSEISKSRQLILWLAFFFSFAVKVPMIPLHLWLPEAHVEAPTSGSVMLAGILLKLGAYGFLRYSIPVLPYASSYFAPMVWVLSVLAILYASLSCLRQIDLKKIVAYSSVAHMGFVTLGLFGNAPEGALFLMLSHGVVSSALFVCVGQLYERHKTRLLTYYGGIVQVMPVFSSIFFLFTLGNLSMPCTSNFVGEFMVLLHTYNTNKVCGTLAATGMVLGGGYSIWMYNRVVFGTRPKVEFISHFADLDRREFCSLLPLIFLLFWMGIYPQAFINVFHASVAHLCMPS
;
A
#
# COMPACT_ATOMS: atom_id res chain seq x y z
N MET A 1 -21.99 12.54 21.47
CA MET A 1 -22.22 12.35 22.92
C MET A 1 -22.08 10.88 23.37
N HIS A 2 -22.29 9.87 22.53
CA HIS A 2 -22.04 8.46 22.86
C HIS A 2 -20.56 8.02 22.75
N MET A 3 -19.74 8.65 21.94
CA MET A 3 -18.28 8.37 21.86
C MET A 3 -17.50 8.85 23.10
N LEU A 4 -17.94 9.93 23.76
CA LEU A 4 -17.34 10.42 25.02
C LEU A 4 -17.55 9.46 26.20
N LYS A 5 -18.61 8.63 26.19
CA LYS A 5 -18.84 7.62 27.24
C LYS A 5 -18.02 6.34 27.05
N ALA A 6 -17.60 6.01 25.84
CA ALA A 6 -16.69 4.90 25.57
C ALA A 6 -15.26 5.22 26.02
N GLY A 7 -14.81 6.47 25.89
CA GLY A 7 -13.52 6.94 26.42
C GLY A 7 -13.43 6.83 27.94
N ALA A 8 -14.51 7.13 28.66
CA ALA A 8 -14.54 7.07 30.11
C ALA A 8 -14.51 5.64 30.69
N ALA A 9 -14.93 4.62 29.94
CA ALA A 9 -14.86 3.22 30.36
C ALA A 9 -13.46 2.58 30.15
N LEU A 10 -12.63 3.18 29.28
CA LEU A 10 -11.26 2.72 29.00
C LEU A 10 -10.19 3.35 29.93
N THR A 11 -10.53 4.45 30.60
CA THR A 11 -9.64 5.14 31.53
C THR A 11 -9.09 4.27 32.68
N PRO A 12 -9.84 3.34 33.31
CA PRO A 12 -9.27 2.52 34.36
C PRO A 12 -8.27 1.46 33.86
N ALA A 13 -8.44 0.94 32.65
CA ALA A 13 -7.47 -0.01 32.05
C ALA A 13 -6.17 0.70 31.63
N LEU A 14 -6.28 1.92 31.11
CA LEU A 14 -5.13 2.78 30.79
C LEU A 14 -4.41 3.26 32.05
N TYR A 15 -5.14 3.54 33.12
CA TYR A 15 -4.58 3.91 34.43
C TYR A 15 -3.83 2.75 35.08
N LEU A 16 -4.31 1.51 34.93
CA LEU A 16 -3.60 0.31 35.39
C LEU A 16 -2.30 0.06 34.61
N LEU A 17 -2.27 0.34 33.30
CA LEU A 17 -1.06 0.23 32.47
C LEU A 17 -0.03 1.30 32.82
N SER A 18 -0.44 2.51 33.19
CA SER A 18 0.47 3.58 33.63
C SER A 18 1.09 3.30 35.00
N HIS A 19 0.41 2.58 35.90
CA HIS A 19 0.92 2.16 37.18
C HIS A 19 1.90 0.98 37.18
N LEU A 20 1.96 0.25 36.03
CA LEU A 20 2.93 -0.85 35.87
C LEU A 20 4.36 -0.40 35.50
N GLY A 21 4.67 0.90 35.60
CA GLY A 21 6.00 1.43 35.33
C GLY A 21 6.37 1.48 33.84
N VAL A 22 5.40 1.28 32.97
CA VAL A 22 5.54 1.45 31.53
C VAL A 22 5.33 2.93 31.25
N GLY A 23 6.27 3.61 30.60
CA GLY A 23 6.16 5.02 30.20
C GLY A 23 4.83 5.37 29.52
N ASN A 24 4.65 6.54 28.96
CA ASN A 24 3.40 6.99 28.36
C ASN A 24 2.67 5.85 27.61
N PRO A 25 1.38 5.55 27.92
CA PRO A 25 0.69 4.37 27.38
C PRO A 25 0.67 4.32 25.85
N GLY A 26 0.71 5.46 25.18
CA GLY A 26 0.79 5.54 23.73
C GLY A 26 2.14 5.09 23.15
N SER A 27 3.25 5.34 23.85
CA SER A 27 4.58 4.90 23.40
C SER A 27 4.73 3.39 23.49
N SER A 28 4.19 2.76 24.52
CA SER A 28 4.18 1.29 24.66
C SER A 28 3.30 0.61 23.62
N ILE A 29 2.18 1.25 23.22
CA ILE A 29 1.32 0.75 22.13
C ILE A 29 2.07 0.80 20.79
N LEU A 30 2.79 1.88 20.48
CA LEU A 30 3.59 1.98 19.26
C LEU A 30 4.68 0.90 19.20
N GLN A 31 5.39 0.69 20.31
CA GLN A 31 6.38 -0.39 20.41
C GLN A 31 5.75 -1.77 20.18
N ALA A 32 4.57 -2.01 20.75
CA ALA A 32 3.84 -3.25 20.55
C ALA A 32 3.43 -3.44 19.08
N ILE A 33 2.94 -2.41 18.40
CA ILE A 33 2.58 -2.45 16.97
C ILE A 33 3.79 -2.80 16.09
N LEU A 34 4.97 -2.27 16.42
CA LEU A 34 6.21 -2.57 15.70
C LEU A 34 6.72 -3.98 15.96
N LEU A 35 6.73 -4.42 17.22
CA LEU A 35 7.37 -5.67 17.62
C LEU A 35 6.48 -6.90 17.42
N LEU A 36 5.17 -6.78 17.56
CA LEU A 36 4.25 -7.91 17.59
C LEU A 36 4.24 -8.71 16.27
N PRO A 37 4.20 -8.11 15.06
CA PRO A 37 4.29 -8.89 13.83
C PRO A 37 5.67 -9.57 13.68
N LEU A 38 6.74 -8.92 14.15
CA LEU A 38 8.09 -9.51 14.14
C LEU A 38 8.15 -10.73 15.08
N MET A 39 7.60 -10.61 16.28
CA MET A 39 7.49 -11.74 17.21
C MET A 39 6.65 -12.88 16.62
N GLY A 40 5.55 -12.56 15.95
CA GLY A 40 4.76 -13.52 15.19
C GLY A 40 5.58 -14.26 14.13
N ALA A 41 6.36 -13.52 13.34
CA ALA A 41 7.26 -14.11 12.33
C ALA A 41 8.31 -15.03 12.96
N VAL A 42 8.94 -14.61 14.05
CA VAL A 42 9.91 -15.42 14.81
C VAL A 42 9.26 -16.68 15.38
N CYS A 43 8.09 -16.58 16.00
CA CYS A 43 7.34 -17.75 16.48
C CYS A 43 7.05 -18.75 15.35
N LEU A 44 6.65 -18.27 14.17
CA LEU A 44 6.42 -19.12 13.02
C LEU A 44 7.70 -19.86 12.56
N ILE A 45 8.87 -19.23 12.66
CA ILE A 45 10.14 -19.85 12.28
C ILE A 45 10.47 -21.06 13.18
N PHE A 46 10.15 -21.02 14.45
CA PHE A 46 10.42 -22.12 15.38
C PHE A 46 9.40 -23.26 15.33
N LEU A 47 8.20 -23.03 14.81
CA LEU A 47 7.19 -24.06 14.69
C LEU A 47 7.53 -25.08 13.58
N PRO A 48 7.18 -26.39 13.76
CA PRO A 48 7.41 -27.40 12.72
C PRO A 48 6.55 -27.14 11.49
N SER A 49 7.10 -27.37 10.30
CA SER A 49 6.42 -27.11 9.02
C SER A 49 5.15 -27.96 8.79
N SER A 50 4.97 -29.05 9.56
CA SER A 50 3.78 -29.90 9.47
C SER A 50 2.50 -29.27 10.04
N ALA A 51 2.62 -28.27 10.93
CA ALA A 51 1.48 -27.64 11.63
C ALA A 51 0.89 -26.46 10.82
N GLN A 52 0.35 -26.72 9.62
CA GLN A 52 -0.13 -25.68 8.71
C GLN A 52 -1.23 -24.79 9.30
N ASP A 53 -2.22 -25.38 9.96
CA ASP A 53 -3.36 -24.62 10.50
C ASP A 53 -2.95 -23.72 11.68
N THR A 54 -1.94 -24.14 12.46
CA THR A 54 -1.37 -23.29 13.50
C THR A 54 -0.59 -22.11 12.91
N HIS A 55 0.12 -22.29 11.80
CA HIS A 55 0.81 -21.17 11.11
C HIS A 55 -0.20 -20.12 10.63
N LYS A 56 -1.29 -20.54 9.98
CA LYS A 56 -2.36 -19.65 9.51
C LYS A 56 -2.99 -18.88 10.66
N SER A 57 -3.34 -19.61 11.74
CA SER A 57 -4.02 -19.03 12.91
C SER A 57 -3.13 -18.01 13.64
N ILE A 58 -1.86 -18.32 13.85
CA ILE A 58 -0.92 -17.41 14.53
C ILE A 58 -0.66 -16.18 13.66
N ALA A 59 -0.42 -16.33 12.35
CA ALA A 59 -0.21 -15.20 11.47
C ALA A 59 -1.42 -14.26 11.45
N LEU A 60 -2.63 -14.82 11.33
CA LEU A 60 -3.86 -14.04 11.35
C LEU A 60 -4.10 -13.36 12.71
N LEU A 61 -3.91 -14.08 13.82
CA LEU A 61 -4.10 -13.56 15.16
C LEU A 61 -3.14 -12.38 15.42
N THR A 62 -1.85 -12.52 15.10
CA THR A 62 -0.86 -11.45 15.27
C THR A 62 -1.22 -10.21 14.45
N SER A 63 -1.64 -10.37 13.18
CA SER A 63 -2.05 -9.25 12.34
C SER A 63 -3.34 -8.58 12.83
N LEU A 64 -4.31 -9.33 13.34
CA LEU A 64 -5.54 -8.77 13.90
C LEU A 64 -5.27 -8.01 15.21
N ILE A 65 -4.41 -8.53 16.09
CA ILE A 65 -4.04 -7.81 17.31
C ILE A 65 -3.32 -6.51 16.95
N THR A 66 -2.38 -6.52 15.99
CA THR A 66 -1.73 -5.28 15.54
C THR A 66 -2.72 -4.29 14.94
N PHE A 67 -3.73 -4.75 14.22
CA PHE A 67 -4.81 -3.89 13.71
C PHE A 67 -5.62 -3.27 14.85
N VAL A 68 -6.04 -4.05 15.84
CA VAL A 68 -6.76 -3.53 17.01
C VAL A 68 -5.92 -2.51 17.77
N LEU A 69 -4.63 -2.77 17.99
CA LEU A 69 -3.72 -1.82 18.63
C LEU A 69 -3.59 -0.52 17.82
N SER A 70 -3.56 -0.60 16.49
CA SER A 70 -3.52 0.60 15.64
C SER A 70 -4.81 1.43 15.71
N LEU A 71 -5.97 0.81 15.93
CA LEU A 71 -7.21 1.54 16.22
C LEU A 71 -7.17 2.24 17.59
N PHE A 72 -6.60 1.61 18.63
CA PHE A 72 -6.38 2.28 19.91
C PHE A 72 -5.44 3.48 19.77
N LEU A 73 -4.39 3.36 18.95
CA LEU A 73 -3.50 4.48 18.65
C LEU A 73 -4.26 5.65 18.04
N TRP A 74 -5.21 5.39 17.12
CA TRP A 74 -6.06 6.43 16.53
C TRP A 74 -6.97 7.11 17.57
N VAL A 75 -7.55 6.34 18.48
CA VAL A 75 -8.42 6.91 19.55
C VAL A 75 -7.64 7.81 20.51
N LEU A 76 -6.37 7.48 20.77
CA LEU A 76 -5.51 8.25 21.69
C LEU A 76 -4.81 9.44 21.01
N PHE A 77 -4.85 9.51 19.69
CA PHE A 77 -4.16 10.54 18.92
C PHE A 77 -4.84 11.91 19.06
N ASP A 78 -4.06 12.95 19.39
CA ASP A 78 -4.52 14.34 19.42
C ASP A 78 -4.40 14.95 18.02
N HIS A 79 -5.53 15.32 17.43
CA HIS A 79 -5.63 15.87 16.07
C HIS A 79 -5.22 17.34 15.97
N HIS A 80 -5.06 18.04 17.08
CA HIS A 80 -4.80 19.49 17.11
C HIS A 80 -3.30 19.83 17.10
N THR A 81 -2.45 18.89 17.47
CA THR A 81 -1.01 19.10 17.53
C THR A 81 -0.31 18.64 16.26
N PRO A 82 0.56 19.47 15.65
CA PRO A 82 1.33 19.08 14.46
C PRO A 82 2.56 18.22 14.80
N GLU A 83 2.94 18.14 16.07
CA GLU A 83 4.12 17.45 16.55
C GLU A 83 4.00 15.93 16.49
N PHE A 84 5.15 15.24 16.49
CA PHE A 84 5.18 13.79 16.61
C PHE A 84 4.72 13.34 17.99
N GLN A 85 3.77 12.43 18.02
CA GLN A 85 3.21 11.84 19.23
C GLN A 85 3.73 10.42 19.42
N PHE A 86 3.60 9.90 20.65
CA PHE A 86 4.02 8.54 21.01
C PHE A 86 5.49 8.25 20.73
N VAL A 87 6.33 9.28 20.83
CA VAL A 87 7.76 9.15 20.56
C VAL A 87 8.39 8.10 21.47
N THR A 88 9.13 7.18 20.86
CA THR A 88 9.88 6.13 21.56
C THR A 88 11.33 6.17 21.09
N GLU A 89 12.25 6.22 22.05
CA GLU A 89 13.68 6.26 21.81
C GLU A 89 14.35 4.97 22.27
N PHE A 90 15.14 4.37 21.39
CA PHE A 90 15.95 3.20 21.71
C PHE A 90 17.42 3.60 21.85
N HIS A 91 17.85 3.87 23.06
CA HIS A 91 19.21 4.36 23.35
C HIS A 91 20.32 3.31 23.23
N THR A 92 19.98 2.02 23.10
CA THR A 92 20.91 0.92 23.34
C THR A 92 21.70 0.42 22.12
N LEU A 93 21.28 0.68 20.90
CA LEU A 93 21.84 -0.01 19.73
C LEU A 93 22.93 0.77 18.94
N MET A 94 22.99 2.11 19.06
CA MET A 94 23.99 2.89 18.30
C MET A 94 24.59 4.04 19.14
N ARG A 95 25.19 3.72 20.27
CA ARG A 95 25.95 4.69 21.08
C ARG A 95 27.15 5.32 20.36
N THR A 96 27.54 4.75 19.23
CA THR A 96 28.66 5.21 18.39
C THR A 96 28.31 6.34 17.43
N SER A 97 27.02 6.50 17.04
CA SER A 97 26.56 7.57 16.13
C SER A 97 26.01 8.80 16.83
N GLY A 98 25.84 8.78 18.17
CA GLY A 98 25.38 9.93 18.96
C GLY A 98 23.90 10.24 18.87
N THR A 99 23.14 9.64 17.93
CA THR A 99 21.69 9.86 17.77
C THR A 99 20.91 8.60 18.20
N PRO A 100 19.91 8.73 19.11
CA PRO A 100 19.04 7.61 19.46
C PRO A 100 18.17 7.23 18.28
N ILE A 101 17.87 5.92 18.13
CA ILE A 101 16.85 5.46 17.19
C ILE A 101 15.49 5.90 17.72
N SER A 102 14.86 6.85 17.06
CA SER A 102 13.57 7.41 17.45
C SER A 102 12.46 7.00 16.49
N PHE A 103 11.33 6.62 17.05
CA PHE A 103 10.08 6.35 16.33
C PHE A 103 9.00 7.27 16.87
N GLY A 104 8.16 7.82 15.98
CA GLY A 104 7.05 8.68 16.34
C GLY A 104 5.94 8.60 15.31
N VAL A 105 4.76 9.07 15.69
CA VAL A 105 3.58 9.05 14.84
C VAL A 105 3.00 10.45 14.73
N ASP A 106 2.68 10.87 13.52
CA ASP A 106 1.90 12.07 13.23
C ASP A 106 0.63 11.70 12.44
N GLY A 107 -0.23 12.69 12.13
CA GLY A 107 -1.48 12.43 11.45
C GLY A 107 -1.34 11.77 10.09
N VAL A 108 -0.25 12.03 9.36
CA VAL A 108 0.02 11.40 8.06
C VAL A 108 0.40 9.94 8.23
N SER A 109 1.32 9.63 9.13
CA SER A 109 1.80 8.26 9.37
C SER A 109 0.73 7.38 9.99
N LEU A 110 -0.11 7.91 10.90
CA LEU A 110 -1.15 7.17 11.59
C LEU A 110 -2.11 6.45 10.62
N LEU A 111 -2.65 7.18 9.65
CA LEU A 111 -3.60 6.61 8.70
C LEU A 111 -2.97 5.59 7.74
N LEU A 112 -1.69 5.79 7.39
CA LEU A 112 -0.93 4.82 6.60
C LEU A 112 -0.62 3.54 7.39
N ILE A 113 -0.35 3.65 8.69
CA ILE A 113 -0.20 2.50 9.59
C ILE A 113 -1.51 1.71 9.69
N LEU A 114 -2.64 2.40 9.89
CA LEU A 114 -3.96 1.77 9.91
C LEU A 114 -4.24 1.01 8.60
N LEU A 115 -3.97 1.64 7.46
CA LEU A 115 -4.14 1.01 6.16
C LEU A 115 -3.26 -0.23 6.01
N THR A 116 -1.99 -0.18 6.47
CA THR A 116 -1.09 -1.35 6.42
C THR A 116 -1.63 -2.51 7.23
N CYS A 117 -2.10 -2.26 8.46
CA CYS A 117 -2.62 -3.30 9.34
C CYS A 117 -3.88 -3.97 8.77
N VAL A 118 -4.81 -3.18 8.20
CA VAL A 118 -6.02 -3.72 7.53
C VAL A 118 -5.64 -4.59 6.33
N LEU A 119 -4.78 -4.07 5.45
CA LEU A 119 -4.45 -4.78 4.20
C LEU A 119 -3.66 -6.06 4.45
N VAL A 120 -2.74 -6.09 5.43
CA VAL A 120 -2.02 -7.33 5.75
C VAL A 120 -2.96 -8.39 6.32
N SER A 121 -3.91 -8.03 7.19
CA SER A 121 -4.89 -8.99 7.70
C SER A 121 -5.77 -9.57 6.59
N ILE A 122 -6.17 -8.75 5.61
CA ILE A 122 -6.88 -9.21 4.40
C ILE A 122 -5.99 -10.14 3.56
N CYS A 123 -4.70 -9.81 3.35
CA CYS A 123 -3.77 -10.65 2.59
C CYS A 123 -3.57 -12.03 3.22
N LEU A 124 -3.55 -12.10 4.55
CA LEU A 124 -3.46 -13.38 5.27
C LEU A 124 -4.74 -14.22 5.13
N LEU A 125 -5.92 -13.59 5.13
CA LEU A 125 -7.19 -14.27 4.85
C LEU A 125 -7.25 -14.81 3.42
N LEU A 126 -6.75 -14.05 2.44
CA LEU A 126 -6.69 -14.49 1.03
C LEU A 126 -5.74 -15.68 0.84
N GLY A 127 -4.64 -15.73 1.59
CA GLY A 127 -3.66 -16.82 1.53
C GLY A 127 -4.12 -18.13 2.18
N TRP A 128 -5.29 -18.17 2.81
CA TRP A 128 -5.74 -19.32 3.64
C TRP A 128 -5.82 -20.64 2.89
N ASP A 129 -6.29 -20.66 1.62
CA ASP A 129 -6.47 -21.88 0.81
C ASP A 129 -5.30 -22.22 -0.11
N GLN A 130 -4.26 -21.40 -0.15
CA GLN A 130 -3.10 -21.68 -1.02
C GLN A 130 -2.42 -23.03 -0.68
N GLY A 131 -2.57 -23.52 0.56
CA GLY A 131 -2.12 -24.86 0.96
C GLY A 131 -3.00 -26.01 0.44
N ALA A 132 -4.31 -25.81 0.38
CA ALA A 132 -5.26 -26.85 -0.05
C ALA A 132 -5.20 -27.14 -1.57
N MET A 133 -4.85 -26.12 -2.38
CA MET A 133 -4.69 -26.30 -3.84
C MET A 133 -3.49 -27.20 -4.21
N GLY A 134 -2.43 -27.24 -3.39
CA GLY A 134 -1.31 -28.17 -3.59
C GLY A 134 -1.68 -29.63 -3.38
N GLU A 135 -2.65 -29.90 -2.51
CA GLU A 135 -3.13 -31.27 -2.23
C GLU A 135 -4.12 -31.79 -3.28
N SER A 136 -4.98 -30.92 -3.84
CA SER A 136 -5.92 -31.34 -4.90
C SER A 136 -5.20 -31.74 -6.18
N VAL A 137 -4.19 -30.98 -6.61
CA VAL A 137 -3.36 -31.31 -7.78
C VAL A 137 -2.59 -32.64 -7.56
N SER A 138 -2.17 -32.94 -6.32
CA SER A 138 -1.50 -34.21 -6.01
C SER A 138 -2.48 -35.40 -5.93
N ARG A 139 -3.76 -35.16 -5.67
CA ARG A 139 -4.80 -36.23 -5.70
C ARG A 139 -5.21 -36.56 -7.14
N ASP A 140 -5.40 -35.56 -7.99
CA ASP A 140 -5.78 -35.78 -9.38
C ASP A 140 -4.68 -36.44 -10.22
N THR A 141 -3.40 -36.17 -9.92
CA THR A 141 -2.26 -36.88 -10.52
C THR A 141 -2.10 -38.31 -10.02
N LYS A 142 -2.58 -38.65 -8.83
CA LYS A 142 -2.61 -40.04 -8.35
C LYS A 142 -3.70 -40.88 -9.04
N VAL A 143 -4.80 -40.28 -9.46
CA VAL A 143 -5.87 -40.94 -10.21
C VAL A 143 -5.48 -41.24 -11.66
N SER A 144 -4.56 -40.45 -12.26
CA SER A 144 -4.11 -40.63 -13.65
C SER A 144 -2.97 -41.62 -13.86
N GLY A 145 -2.54 -42.38 -12.86
CA GLY A 145 -1.65 -43.55 -13.02
C GLY A 145 -0.21 -43.27 -13.47
N LEU A 146 0.21 -42.00 -13.63
CA LEU A 146 1.60 -41.65 -13.92
C LEU A 146 2.39 -41.46 -12.62
N GLN A 147 3.03 -42.56 -12.17
CA GLN A 147 4.02 -42.49 -11.11
C GLN A 147 5.29 -41.78 -11.61
N THR A 148 5.35 -40.44 -11.47
CA THR A 148 6.65 -39.76 -11.45
C THR A 148 7.28 -39.98 -10.08
N ARG A 149 8.32 -40.79 -10.03
CA ARG A 149 9.23 -40.95 -8.91
C ARG A 149 9.88 -39.61 -8.58
N GLY A 150 9.31 -38.89 -7.59
CA GLY A 150 9.81 -37.62 -7.08
C GLY A 150 9.54 -37.54 -5.57
N THR A 151 10.41 -38.21 -4.80
CA THR A 151 10.52 -38.09 -3.35
C THR A 151 10.93 -36.67 -2.99
N GLY A 152 10.00 -35.79 -2.66
CA GLY A 152 10.32 -34.44 -2.17
C GLY A 152 9.23 -33.39 -2.29
N SER A 153 8.19 -33.59 -3.11
CA SER A 153 7.20 -32.52 -3.40
C SER A 153 6.34 -32.07 -2.22
N GLY A 154 6.06 -32.96 -1.26
CA GLY A 154 5.23 -32.63 -0.10
C GLY A 154 5.93 -31.73 0.92
N VAL A 155 7.19 -31.99 1.22
CA VAL A 155 7.97 -31.21 2.21
C VAL A 155 8.32 -29.82 1.67
N THR A 156 8.60 -29.69 0.38
CA THR A 156 8.91 -28.40 -0.26
C THR A 156 7.71 -27.46 -0.30
N THR A 157 6.49 -27.98 -0.54
CA THR A 157 5.26 -27.18 -0.53
C THR A 157 4.91 -26.67 0.87
N LEU A 158 5.11 -27.50 1.90
CA LEU A 158 4.87 -27.18 3.31
C LEU A 158 5.81 -26.06 3.81
N ASN A 159 7.10 -26.17 3.50
CA ASN A 159 8.07 -25.16 3.86
C ASN A 159 7.81 -23.82 3.12
N ASN A 160 7.33 -23.88 1.89
CA ASN A 160 6.99 -22.69 1.13
C ASN A 160 5.82 -21.91 1.75
N LEU A 161 4.80 -22.59 2.28
CA LEU A 161 3.66 -21.91 2.92
C LEU A 161 4.08 -21.18 4.21
N LYS A 162 4.91 -21.80 5.05
CA LYS A 162 5.47 -21.19 6.24
C LYS A 162 6.26 -19.93 5.89
N ALA A 163 7.15 -20.01 4.90
CA ALA A 163 7.95 -18.89 4.44
C ALA A 163 7.09 -17.73 3.90
N TYR A 164 5.95 -18.04 3.30
CA TYR A 164 4.99 -17.04 2.84
C TYR A 164 4.40 -16.21 3.98
N TYR A 165 3.92 -16.85 5.05
CA TYR A 165 3.36 -16.13 6.21
C TYR A 165 4.44 -15.31 6.93
N VAL A 166 5.64 -15.87 7.08
CA VAL A 166 6.78 -15.15 7.65
C VAL A 166 7.12 -13.91 6.81
N SER A 167 7.15 -14.03 5.49
CA SER A 167 7.45 -12.90 4.61
C SER A 167 6.40 -11.78 4.68
N LEU A 168 5.10 -12.12 4.84
CA LEU A 168 4.04 -11.12 5.01
C LEU A 168 4.12 -10.40 6.36
N LEU A 169 4.42 -11.10 7.46
CA LEU A 169 4.58 -10.48 8.77
C LEU A 169 5.85 -9.59 8.84
N VAL A 170 6.96 -10.05 8.25
CA VAL A 170 8.17 -9.23 8.12
C VAL A 170 7.90 -7.99 7.27
N LEU A 171 7.15 -8.15 6.17
CA LEU A 171 6.74 -7.01 5.34
C LEU A 171 5.91 -6.00 6.14
N GLN A 172 4.99 -6.47 6.99
CA GLN A 172 4.18 -5.62 7.86
C GLN A 172 5.06 -4.80 8.81
N THR A 173 6.02 -5.43 9.50
CA THR A 173 6.92 -4.74 10.41
C THR A 173 7.74 -3.66 9.71
N LEU A 174 8.32 -3.98 8.55
CA LEU A 174 9.13 -3.05 7.79
C LEU A 174 8.30 -1.85 7.30
N LEU A 175 7.07 -2.08 6.82
CA LEU A 175 6.18 -1.00 6.37
C LEU A 175 5.79 -0.07 7.52
N ILE A 176 5.43 -0.61 8.69
CA ILE A 176 5.14 0.20 9.87
C ILE A 176 6.38 0.99 10.29
N ALA A 177 7.56 0.37 10.28
CA ALA A 177 8.81 1.04 10.63
C ALA A 177 9.12 2.21 9.67
N VAL A 178 8.88 2.06 8.35
CA VAL A 178 9.07 3.17 7.38
C VAL A 178 8.21 4.38 7.72
N PHE A 179 6.95 4.18 8.16
CA PHE A 179 6.04 5.28 8.46
C PHE A 179 6.27 5.92 9.84
N THR A 180 6.98 5.24 10.73
CA THR A 180 7.16 5.69 12.11
C THR A 180 8.55 6.22 12.42
N VAL A 181 9.56 5.89 11.63
CA VAL A 181 10.94 6.28 11.89
C VAL A 181 11.15 7.79 11.69
N LEU A 182 11.89 8.42 12.63
CA LEU A 182 12.20 9.86 12.63
C LEU A 182 13.63 10.17 12.14
N ASP A 183 14.37 9.17 11.70
CA ASP A 183 15.72 9.29 11.17
C ASP A 183 15.75 8.99 9.68
N LEU A 184 16.40 9.85 8.87
CA LEU A 184 16.45 9.75 7.42
C LEU A 184 17.24 8.52 6.94
N LEU A 185 18.33 8.16 7.64
CA LEU A 185 19.13 6.97 7.27
C LEU A 185 18.37 5.69 7.58
N LEU A 186 17.72 5.61 8.73
CA LEU A 186 16.87 4.46 9.08
C LEU A 186 15.64 4.36 8.17
N PHE A 187 15.06 5.51 7.78
CA PHE A 187 14.02 5.52 6.75
C PHE A 187 14.51 4.82 5.48
N TYR A 188 15.71 5.15 5.00
CA TYR A 188 16.30 4.50 3.83
C TYR A 188 16.45 2.99 4.02
N ILE A 189 16.98 2.55 5.16
CA ILE A 189 17.19 1.13 5.45
C ILE A 189 15.87 0.36 5.44
N PHE A 190 14.82 0.87 6.09
CA PHE A 190 13.51 0.22 6.08
C PHE A 190 12.83 0.30 4.72
N PHE A 191 12.94 1.44 4.02
CA PHE A 191 12.39 1.66 2.69
C PHE A 191 12.97 0.68 1.65
N GLU A 192 14.25 0.36 1.73
CA GLU A 192 14.88 -0.68 0.92
C GLU A 192 14.62 -2.09 1.48
N GLY A 193 14.59 -2.25 2.79
CA GLY A 193 14.33 -3.53 3.43
C GLY A 193 13.00 -4.18 2.99
N VAL A 194 11.99 -3.38 2.70
CA VAL A 194 10.69 -3.84 2.17
C VAL A 194 10.83 -4.59 0.83
N LEU A 195 11.86 -4.30 0.03
CA LEU A 195 12.07 -4.94 -1.27
C LEU A 195 12.36 -6.44 -1.14
N VAL A 196 13.08 -6.84 -0.08
CA VAL A 196 13.51 -8.24 0.11
C VAL A 196 12.31 -9.19 0.27
N PRO A 197 11.39 -9.00 1.23
CA PRO A 197 10.22 -9.88 1.33
C PRO A 197 9.32 -9.81 0.10
N MET A 198 9.19 -8.64 -0.55
CA MET A 198 8.40 -8.52 -1.77
C MET A 198 9.03 -9.24 -2.96
N TYR A 199 10.35 -9.20 -3.11
CA TYR A 199 11.08 -9.97 -4.12
C TYR A 199 10.79 -11.47 -3.97
N PHE A 200 10.81 -12.00 -2.74
CA PHE A 200 10.46 -13.40 -2.49
C PHE A 200 8.99 -13.69 -2.77
N ILE A 201 8.06 -12.80 -2.36
CA ILE A 201 6.63 -12.98 -2.61
C ILE A 201 6.34 -13.05 -4.12
N ILE A 202 6.95 -12.22 -4.93
CA ILE A 202 6.76 -12.23 -6.39
C ILE A 202 7.48 -13.43 -7.02
N GLY A 203 8.75 -13.66 -6.66
CA GLY A 203 9.60 -14.66 -7.30
C GLY A 203 9.24 -16.11 -6.98
N ILE A 204 8.83 -16.40 -5.74
CA ILE A 204 8.49 -17.76 -5.31
C ILE A 204 7.03 -18.07 -5.58
N TRP A 205 6.09 -17.23 -5.10
CA TRP A 205 4.65 -17.49 -5.15
C TRP A 205 3.93 -16.84 -6.34
N GLY A 206 4.66 -16.22 -7.25
CA GLY A 206 4.10 -15.68 -8.50
C GLY A 206 3.49 -16.76 -9.38
N SER A 207 2.61 -16.35 -10.30
CA SER A 207 1.69 -17.24 -11.01
C SER A 207 2.26 -17.91 -12.28
N ARG A 208 3.25 -17.33 -12.96
CA ARG A 208 3.82 -17.82 -14.22
C ARG A 208 5.35 -17.84 -14.17
N GLU A 209 6.02 -18.47 -15.15
CA GLU A 209 7.47 -18.51 -15.24
C GLU A 209 8.11 -17.10 -15.33
N ARG A 210 7.42 -16.14 -15.93
CA ARG A 210 7.82 -14.74 -16.02
C ARG A 210 7.93 -14.03 -14.65
N LYS A 211 7.46 -14.66 -13.57
CA LYS A 211 7.58 -14.13 -12.19
C LYS A 211 9.02 -13.79 -11.80
N ILE A 212 9.99 -14.58 -12.27
CA ILE A 212 11.41 -14.35 -11.98
C ILE A 212 11.87 -13.05 -12.62
N THR A 213 11.58 -12.84 -13.91
CA THR A 213 11.90 -11.58 -14.62
C THR A 213 11.20 -10.38 -14.00
N ALA A 214 9.93 -10.54 -13.60
CA ALA A 214 9.18 -9.48 -12.95
C ALA A 214 9.74 -9.12 -11.56
N ALA A 215 10.18 -10.12 -10.78
CA ALA A 215 10.83 -9.91 -9.50
C ALA A 215 12.18 -9.18 -9.65
N TYR A 216 13.00 -9.56 -10.64
CA TYR A 216 14.25 -8.85 -10.95
C TYR A 216 13.99 -7.42 -11.44
N MET A 217 13.01 -7.22 -12.32
CA MET A 217 12.62 -5.88 -12.76
C MET A 217 12.22 -4.99 -11.57
N PHE A 218 11.34 -5.49 -10.70
CA PHE A 218 10.92 -4.77 -9.51
C PHE A 218 12.12 -4.40 -8.64
N PHE A 219 12.97 -5.37 -8.32
CA PHE A 219 14.12 -5.18 -7.44
C PHE A 219 15.16 -4.21 -8.04
N LEU A 220 15.58 -4.43 -9.29
CA LEU A 220 16.62 -3.63 -9.92
C LEU A 220 16.19 -2.19 -10.18
N TYR A 221 14.94 -1.96 -10.66
CA TYR A 221 14.43 -0.60 -10.87
C TYR A 221 14.38 0.20 -9.58
N THR A 222 13.85 -0.40 -8.52
CA THR A 222 13.70 0.29 -7.24
C THR A 222 15.03 0.50 -6.55
N LEU A 223 15.92 -0.50 -6.57
CA LEU A 223 17.26 -0.38 -6.00
C LEU A 223 18.09 0.69 -6.72
N PHE A 224 18.06 0.72 -8.07
CA PHE A 224 18.82 1.70 -8.84
C PHE A 224 18.36 3.14 -8.49
N GLY A 225 17.05 3.38 -8.39
CA GLY A 225 16.51 4.68 -7.99
C GLY A 225 16.97 5.09 -6.58
N SER A 226 16.96 4.16 -5.63
CA SER A 226 17.27 4.45 -4.24
C SER A 226 18.76 4.66 -3.94
N LEU A 227 19.66 4.17 -4.78
CA LEU A 227 21.08 4.46 -4.65
C LEU A 227 21.38 5.97 -4.74
N PHE A 228 20.67 6.71 -5.58
CA PHE A 228 20.80 8.17 -5.62
C PHE A 228 20.37 8.83 -4.31
N MET A 229 19.30 8.31 -3.69
CA MET A 229 18.84 8.79 -2.38
C MET A 229 19.89 8.54 -1.29
N LEU A 230 20.56 7.39 -1.30
CA LEU A 230 21.65 7.10 -0.35
C LEU A 230 22.77 8.11 -0.46
N LEU A 231 23.20 8.44 -1.69
CA LEU A 231 24.22 9.47 -1.92
C LEU A 231 23.76 10.83 -1.39
N ALA A 232 22.50 11.18 -1.62
CA ALA A 232 21.93 12.43 -1.10
C ALA A 232 21.92 12.46 0.44
N ILE A 233 21.55 11.35 1.09
CA ILE A 233 21.56 11.22 2.56
C ILE A 233 22.97 11.42 3.12
N LEU A 234 23.98 10.82 2.51
CA LEU A 234 25.37 10.99 2.94
C LEU A 234 25.82 12.46 2.77
N MET A 235 25.45 13.12 1.67
CA MET A 235 25.77 14.53 1.47
C MET A 235 25.08 15.43 2.51
N VAL A 236 23.81 15.14 2.85
CA VAL A 236 23.09 15.85 3.91
C VAL A 236 23.77 15.63 5.26
N TYR A 237 24.10 14.40 5.61
CA TYR A 237 24.80 14.06 6.85
C TYR A 237 26.14 14.79 7.00
N PHE A 238 26.95 14.84 5.97
CA PHE A 238 28.24 15.58 5.98
C PHE A 238 28.06 17.09 6.16
N GLN A 239 26.89 17.63 5.80
CA GLN A 239 26.61 19.05 5.96
C GLN A 239 26.01 19.40 7.31
N THR A 240 25.03 18.60 7.78
CA THR A 240 24.25 18.88 9.01
C THR A 240 24.82 18.20 10.26
N GLY A 241 25.64 17.15 10.08
CA GLY A 241 26.17 16.33 11.18
C GLY A 241 25.15 15.37 11.80
N SER A 242 23.87 15.41 11.37
CA SER A 242 22.79 14.56 11.89
C SER A 242 21.85 14.13 10.77
N THR A 243 21.18 12.99 10.95
CA THR A 243 20.12 12.46 10.07
C THR A 243 18.73 12.56 10.69
N ASP A 244 18.64 13.11 11.91
CA ASP A 244 17.37 13.30 12.61
C ASP A 244 16.47 14.33 11.91
N ILE A 245 15.18 14.02 11.81
CA ILE A 245 14.22 14.80 11.04
C ILE A 245 14.03 16.21 11.59
N HIS A 246 14.09 16.39 12.92
CA HIS A 246 13.93 17.70 13.54
C HIS A 246 15.11 18.61 13.20
N THR A 247 16.32 18.08 13.22
CA THR A 247 17.52 18.83 12.83
C THR A 247 17.54 19.16 11.36
N LEU A 248 17.00 18.26 10.53
CA LEU A 248 16.90 18.48 9.08
C LEU A 248 15.91 19.60 8.73
N TYR A 249 14.79 19.71 9.42
CA TYR A 249 13.80 20.78 9.18
C TYR A 249 14.33 22.16 9.59
N LEU A 250 15.25 22.22 10.56
CA LEU A 250 15.88 23.45 11.00
C LEU A 250 17.15 23.80 10.21
N SER A 251 17.66 22.89 9.38
CA SER A 251 18.92 23.07 8.67
C SER A 251 18.74 23.93 7.42
N GLU A 252 19.57 24.96 7.26
CA GLU A 252 19.62 25.76 6.05
C GLU A 252 20.57 25.15 5.02
N ILE A 253 20.01 24.65 3.93
CA ILE A 253 20.76 24.11 2.80
C ILE A 253 20.83 25.15 1.69
N SER A 254 22.01 25.42 1.15
CA SER A 254 22.18 26.40 0.05
C SER A 254 21.37 26.01 -1.20
N LYS A 255 20.82 26.99 -1.91
CA LYS A 255 19.91 26.81 -3.05
C LYS A 255 20.51 25.89 -4.13
N SER A 256 21.76 26.02 -4.48
CA SER A 256 22.43 25.18 -5.48
C SER A 256 22.53 23.71 -5.06
N ARG A 257 22.81 23.45 -3.77
CA ARG A 257 22.84 22.09 -3.23
C ARG A 257 21.44 21.48 -3.14
N GLN A 258 20.42 22.28 -2.77
CA GLN A 258 19.03 21.80 -2.77
C GLN A 258 18.62 21.25 -4.14
N LEU A 259 18.99 21.88 -5.25
CA LEU A 259 18.64 21.42 -6.59
C LEU A 259 19.21 20.01 -6.90
N ILE A 260 20.47 19.76 -6.53
CA ILE A 260 21.13 18.47 -6.78
C ILE A 260 20.54 17.39 -5.87
N LEU A 261 20.40 17.69 -4.58
CA LEU A 261 19.83 16.76 -3.60
C LEU A 261 18.39 16.39 -3.96
N TRP A 262 17.60 17.37 -4.37
CA TRP A 262 16.21 17.15 -4.77
C TRP A 262 16.10 16.18 -5.95
N LEU A 263 16.95 16.33 -6.98
CA LEU A 263 16.96 15.39 -8.10
C LEU A 263 17.28 13.97 -7.66
N ALA A 264 18.20 13.79 -6.73
CA ALA A 264 18.55 12.47 -6.21
C ALA A 264 17.39 11.83 -5.40
N PHE A 265 16.71 12.59 -4.55
CA PHE A 265 15.49 12.15 -3.87
C PHE A 265 14.35 11.90 -4.86
N PHE A 266 14.19 12.78 -5.86
CA PHE A 266 13.17 12.65 -6.89
C PHE A 266 13.29 11.33 -7.65
N PHE A 267 14.47 10.94 -8.10
CA PHE A 267 14.65 9.66 -8.79
C PHE A 267 14.21 8.48 -7.94
N SER A 268 14.56 8.44 -6.67
CA SER A 268 14.15 7.37 -5.77
C SER A 268 12.64 7.30 -5.61
N PHE A 269 12.00 8.42 -5.29
CA PHE A 269 10.58 8.46 -5.03
C PHE A 269 9.74 8.33 -6.31
N ALA A 270 10.20 8.87 -7.44
CA ALA A 270 9.52 8.77 -8.74
C ALA A 270 9.51 7.34 -9.29
N VAL A 271 10.50 6.51 -8.97
CA VAL A 271 10.47 5.08 -9.29
C VAL A 271 9.40 4.37 -8.46
N LYS A 272 9.30 4.66 -7.16
CA LYS A 272 8.31 4.02 -6.25
C LYS A 272 6.88 4.49 -6.52
N VAL A 273 6.67 5.78 -6.85
CA VAL A 273 5.35 6.39 -7.18
C VAL A 273 4.90 6.06 -8.62
N PRO A 274 5.54 5.25 -9.36
CA PRO A 274 5.65 5.01 -10.78
C PRO A 274 5.31 6.21 -11.68
N MET A 275 6.15 7.25 -11.62
CA MET A 275 6.03 8.38 -12.54
C MET A 275 6.54 8.00 -13.95
N ILE A 276 5.97 8.56 -14.99
CA ILE A 276 6.48 8.35 -16.35
C ILE A 276 7.83 9.09 -16.52
N PRO A 277 8.86 8.44 -17.07
CA PRO A 277 8.91 7.12 -17.73
C PRO A 277 9.27 5.93 -16.82
N LEU A 278 9.44 6.13 -15.51
CA LEU A 278 9.96 5.15 -14.56
C LEU A 278 8.94 4.10 -14.08
N HIS A 279 7.78 3.98 -14.74
CA HIS A 279 6.63 3.16 -14.31
C HIS A 279 6.63 1.71 -14.82
N LEU A 280 7.53 1.33 -15.74
CA LEU A 280 7.44 0.07 -16.49
C LEU A 280 7.50 -1.20 -15.63
N TRP A 281 8.15 -1.15 -14.49
CA TRP A 281 8.24 -2.27 -13.55
C TRP A 281 6.88 -2.64 -12.93
N LEU A 282 6.01 -1.66 -12.71
CA LEU A 282 4.79 -1.83 -11.93
C LEU A 282 3.78 -2.77 -12.62
N PRO A 283 3.39 -2.59 -13.91
CA PRO A 283 2.44 -3.49 -14.55
C PRO A 283 2.93 -4.94 -14.59
N GLU A 284 4.23 -5.15 -14.84
CA GLU A 284 4.79 -6.51 -14.90
C GLU A 284 4.83 -7.16 -13.50
N ALA A 285 5.24 -6.41 -12.46
CA ALA A 285 5.24 -6.91 -11.09
C ALA A 285 3.82 -7.28 -10.61
N HIS A 286 2.81 -6.43 -10.87
CA HIS A 286 1.41 -6.71 -10.49
C HIS A 286 0.82 -7.94 -11.18
N VAL A 287 1.14 -8.12 -12.45
CA VAL A 287 0.60 -9.22 -13.25
C VAL A 287 1.11 -10.56 -12.73
N GLU A 288 2.39 -10.66 -12.42
CA GLU A 288 3.00 -11.93 -12.01
C GLU A 288 2.92 -12.20 -10.50
N ALA A 289 2.75 -11.16 -9.67
CA ALA A 289 2.58 -11.33 -8.21
C ALA A 289 1.33 -12.16 -7.86
N PRO A 290 1.34 -12.91 -6.74
CA PRO A 290 0.12 -13.49 -6.19
C PRO A 290 -0.87 -12.40 -5.79
N THR A 291 -2.15 -12.74 -5.55
CA THR A 291 -3.19 -11.75 -5.20
C THR A 291 -2.81 -10.89 -4.02
N SER A 292 -2.32 -11.47 -2.93
CA SER A 292 -1.82 -10.75 -1.75
C SER A 292 -0.63 -9.84 -2.07
N GLY A 293 0.33 -10.30 -2.89
CA GLY A 293 1.45 -9.46 -3.34
C GLY A 293 0.97 -8.25 -4.14
N SER A 294 -0.01 -8.42 -5.04
CA SER A 294 -0.61 -7.32 -5.81
C SER A 294 -1.36 -6.33 -4.91
N VAL A 295 -2.06 -6.82 -3.87
CA VAL A 295 -2.74 -5.98 -2.86
C VAL A 295 -1.74 -5.14 -2.08
N MET A 296 -0.64 -5.72 -1.61
CA MET A 296 0.40 -5.00 -0.87
C MET A 296 1.14 -3.98 -1.75
N LEU A 297 1.45 -4.33 -3.00
CA LEU A 297 2.06 -3.41 -3.96
C LEU A 297 1.16 -2.19 -4.21
N ALA A 298 -0.09 -2.40 -4.57
CA ALA A 298 -1.02 -1.32 -4.91
C ALA A 298 -1.48 -0.54 -3.67
N GLY A 299 -1.76 -1.25 -2.58
CA GLY A 299 -2.31 -0.64 -1.37
C GLY A 299 -1.33 0.26 -0.63
N ILE A 300 -0.06 -0.15 -0.50
CA ILE A 300 0.88 0.51 0.41
C ILE A 300 2.20 0.90 -0.26
N LEU A 301 2.82 0.00 -1.03
CA LEU A 301 4.17 0.23 -1.55
C LEU A 301 4.27 1.48 -2.43
N LEU A 302 3.24 1.77 -3.24
CA LEU A 302 3.19 2.98 -4.05
C LEU A 302 3.15 4.25 -3.19
N LYS A 303 2.57 4.18 -1.99
CA LYS A 303 2.44 5.31 -1.06
C LYS A 303 3.74 5.65 -0.36
N LEU A 304 4.70 4.72 -0.28
CA LEU A 304 6.01 4.99 0.32
C LEU A 304 6.75 6.12 -0.41
N GLY A 305 6.70 6.15 -1.75
CA GLY A 305 7.34 7.23 -2.51
C GLY A 305 6.66 8.58 -2.32
N ALA A 306 5.32 8.60 -2.32
CA ALA A 306 4.55 9.83 -2.07
C ALA A 306 4.73 10.34 -0.62
N TYR A 307 4.80 9.42 0.36
CA TYR A 307 5.16 9.74 1.73
C TYR A 307 6.56 10.34 1.82
N GLY A 308 7.53 9.78 1.07
CA GLY A 308 8.89 10.31 1.00
C GLY A 308 8.95 11.73 0.42
N PHE A 309 8.17 12.04 -0.61
CA PHE A 309 8.04 13.41 -1.12
C PHE A 309 7.51 14.36 -0.06
N LEU A 310 6.43 13.98 0.62
CA LEU A 310 5.79 14.83 1.62
C LEU A 310 6.67 15.01 2.88
N ARG A 311 7.34 13.95 3.33
CA ARG A 311 8.10 13.95 4.59
C ARG A 311 9.49 14.56 4.46
N TYR A 312 10.16 14.34 3.33
CA TYR A 312 11.56 14.73 3.16
C TYR A 312 11.77 15.75 2.05
N SER A 313 11.25 15.53 0.84
CA SER A 313 11.56 16.42 -0.29
C SER A 313 10.98 17.81 -0.12
N ILE A 314 9.72 17.93 0.28
CA ILE A 314 9.02 19.22 0.39
C ILE A 314 9.56 20.05 1.56
N PRO A 315 9.62 19.55 2.80
CA PRO A 315 10.03 20.39 3.93
C PRO A 315 11.54 20.61 4.03
N VAL A 316 12.39 19.63 3.65
CA VAL A 316 13.86 19.77 3.74
C VAL A 316 14.44 20.57 2.56
N LEU A 317 13.81 20.51 1.38
CA LEU A 317 14.29 21.14 0.14
C LEU A 317 13.20 22.04 -0.49
N PRO A 318 12.69 23.06 0.24
CA PRO A 318 11.53 23.84 -0.21
C PRO A 318 11.80 24.64 -1.49
N TYR A 319 12.98 25.25 -1.61
CA TYR A 319 13.35 26.00 -2.81
C TYR A 319 13.40 25.10 -4.06
N ALA A 320 14.03 23.95 -3.96
CA ALA A 320 14.13 23.03 -5.08
C ALA A 320 12.77 22.40 -5.43
N SER A 321 11.92 22.12 -4.43
CA SER A 321 10.57 21.62 -4.64
C SER A 321 9.71 22.59 -5.42
N SER A 322 9.77 23.87 -5.12
CA SER A 322 9.06 24.92 -5.87
C SER A 322 9.65 25.12 -7.27
N TYR A 323 10.97 25.05 -7.41
CA TYR A 323 11.66 25.19 -8.70
C TYR A 323 11.30 24.08 -9.69
N PHE A 324 11.25 22.81 -9.22
CA PHE A 324 10.94 21.66 -10.05
C PHE A 324 9.45 21.31 -10.11
N ALA A 325 8.56 22.02 -9.39
CA ALA A 325 7.12 21.78 -9.43
C ALA A 325 6.53 21.75 -10.85
N PRO A 326 6.88 22.67 -11.78
CA PRO A 326 6.38 22.63 -13.16
C PRO A 326 6.76 21.33 -13.90
N MET A 327 7.98 20.81 -13.68
CA MET A 327 8.43 19.54 -14.25
C MET A 327 7.57 18.38 -13.71
N VAL A 328 7.32 18.35 -12.40
CA VAL A 328 6.49 17.30 -11.79
C VAL A 328 5.06 17.39 -12.31
N TRP A 329 4.49 18.57 -12.49
CA TRP A 329 3.14 18.73 -13.06
C TRP A 329 3.03 18.14 -14.47
N VAL A 330 4.00 18.42 -15.33
CA VAL A 330 4.02 17.86 -16.70
C VAL A 330 4.09 16.33 -16.64
N LEU A 331 5.00 15.77 -15.86
CA LEU A 331 5.15 14.32 -15.71
C LEU A 331 3.89 13.67 -15.12
N SER A 332 3.24 14.34 -14.18
CA SER A 332 1.99 13.86 -13.56
C SER A 332 0.83 13.85 -14.55
N VAL A 333 0.65 14.92 -15.33
CA VAL A 333 -0.37 14.99 -16.38
C VAL A 333 -0.12 13.93 -17.47
N LEU A 334 1.13 13.74 -17.87
CA LEU A 334 1.52 12.68 -18.80
C LEU A 334 1.19 11.30 -18.23
N ALA A 335 1.43 11.07 -16.93
CA ALA A 335 1.08 9.82 -16.27
C ALA A 335 -0.43 9.58 -16.30
N ILE A 336 -1.23 10.59 -15.98
CA ILE A 336 -2.69 10.50 -15.99
C ILE A 336 -3.21 10.13 -17.38
N LEU A 337 -2.78 10.85 -18.42
CA LEU A 337 -3.28 10.66 -19.78
C LEU A 337 -2.76 9.36 -20.41
N TYR A 338 -1.45 9.14 -20.36
CA TYR A 338 -0.83 7.97 -20.98
C TYR A 338 -1.30 6.67 -20.33
N ALA A 339 -1.35 6.60 -19.01
CA ALA A 339 -1.78 5.39 -18.32
C ALA A 339 -3.27 5.10 -18.56
N SER A 340 -4.13 6.12 -18.57
CA SER A 340 -5.56 5.96 -18.87
C SER A 340 -5.81 5.48 -20.30
N LEU A 341 -5.10 6.02 -21.29
CA LEU A 341 -5.17 5.55 -22.68
C LEU A 341 -4.63 4.13 -22.82
N SER A 342 -3.58 3.77 -22.07
CA SER A 342 -3.04 2.41 -22.07
C SER A 342 -4.03 1.42 -21.49
N CYS A 343 -4.81 1.77 -20.44
CA CYS A 343 -5.87 0.93 -19.88
C CYS A 343 -6.91 0.50 -20.93
N LEU A 344 -7.29 1.38 -21.85
CA LEU A 344 -8.29 1.10 -22.90
C LEU A 344 -7.84 0.02 -23.89
N ARG A 345 -6.55 -0.23 -24.02
CA ARG A 345 -5.99 -1.22 -24.97
C ARG A 345 -5.48 -2.50 -24.34
N GLN A 346 -5.50 -2.60 -23.00
CA GLN A 346 -5.07 -3.81 -22.30
C GLN A 346 -6.11 -4.91 -22.39
N ILE A 347 -5.64 -6.15 -22.51
CA ILE A 347 -6.47 -7.37 -22.56
C ILE A 347 -6.42 -8.10 -21.21
N ASP A 348 -5.38 -7.91 -20.42
CA ASP A 348 -5.19 -8.55 -19.11
C ASP A 348 -5.81 -7.68 -18.00
N LEU A 349 -6.75 -8.25 -17.21
CA LEU A 349 -7.45 -7.57 -16.12
C LEU A 349 -6.49 -6.98 -15.08
N LYS A 350 -5.45 -7.72 -14.69
CA LYS A 350 -4.46 -7.20 -13.73
C LYS A 350 -3.67 -6.01 -14.30
N LYS A 351 -3.38 -6.02 -15.62
CA LYS A 351 -2.71 -4.88 -16.27
C LYS A 351 -3.60 -3.63 -16.30
N ILE A 352 -4.90 -3.79 -16.55
CA ILE A 352 -5.83 -2.65 -16.52
C ILE A 352 -5.83 -2.00 -15.14
N VAL A 353 -5.97 -2.78 -14.06
CA VAL A 353 -5.96 -2.27 -12.69
C VAL A 353 -4.58 -1.69 -12.32
N ALA A 354 -3.48 -2.26 -12.82
CA ALA A 354 -2.13 -1.74 -12.58
C ALA A 354 -1.90 -0.37 -13.26
N TYR A 355 -2.31 -0.21 -14.53
CA TYR A 355 -2.20 1.09 -15.21
C TYR A 355 -3.16 2.14 -14.64
N SER A 356 -4.35 1.75 -14.16
CA SER A 356 -5.23 2.70 -13.46
C SER A 356 -4.56 3.23 -12.19
N SER A 357 -3.79 2.39 -11.46
CA SER A 357 -3.00 2.84 -10.32
C SER A 357 -1.92 3.87 -10.69
N VAL A 358 -1.27 3.74 -11.86
CA VAL A 358 -0.33 4.75 -12.36
C VAL A 358 -1.04 6.09 -12.60
N ALA A 359 -2.25 6.06 -13.18
CA ALA A 359 -3.04 7.28 -13.42
C ALA A 359 -3.43 7.97 -12.10
N HIS A 360 -3.97 7.21 -11.12
CA HIS A 360 -4.36 7.77 -9.82
C HIS A 360 -3.16 8.30 -9.02
N MET A 361 -2.02 7.61 -9.06
CA MET A 361 -0.79 8.12 -8.45
C MET A 361 -0.25 9.37 -9.17
N GLY A 362 -0.55 9.57 -10.46
CA GLY A 362 -0.33 10.81 -11.16
C GLY A 362 -1.13 11.99 -10.57
N PHE A 363 -2.39 11.77 -10.15
CA PHE A 363 -3.14 12.79 -9.39
C PHE A 363 -2.53 13.06 -8.02
N VAL A 364 -2.01 12.04 -7.33
CA VAL A 364 -1.32 12.23 -6.05
C VAL A 364 -0.10 13.14 -6.20
N THR A 365 0.78 12.86 -7.17
CA THR A 365 1.98 13.71 -7.40
C THR A 365 1.61 15.12 -7.86
N LEU A 366 0.56 15.24 -8.67
CA LEU A 366 0.03 16.54 -9.07
C LEU A 366 -0.45 17.37 -7.87
N GLY A 367 -1.16 16.72 -6.92
CA GLY A 367 -1.65 17.37 -5.70
C GLY A 367 -0.54 17.74 -4.73
N LEU A 368 0.46 16.88 -4.52
CA LEU A 368 1.59 17.14 -3.62
C LEU A 368 2.38 18.41 -4.02
N PHE A 369 2.62 18.61 -5.31
CA PHE A 369 3.34 19.76 -5.83
C PHE A 369 2.42 20.88 -6.35
N GLY A 370 1.09 20.68 -6.34
CA GLY A 370 0.08 21.64 -6.78
C GLY A 370 -0.67 22.34 -5.65
N ASN A 371 -0.10 22.48 -4.47
CA ASN A 371 -0.68 23.09 -3.27
C ASN A 371 -1.96 22.39 -2.76
N ALA A 372 -2.11 21.11 -3.05
CA ALA A 372 -3.22 20.27 -2.56
C ALA A 372 -2.74 19.03 -1.80
N PRO A 373 -1.83 19.14 -0.81
CA PRO A 373 -1.26 17.99 -0.13
C PRO A 373 -2.30 17.17 0.66
N GLU A 374 -3.32 17.82 1.20
CA GLU A 374 -4.43 17.12 1.88
C GLU A 374 -5.23 16.24 0.92
N GLY A 375 -5.58 16.78 -0.25
CA GLY A 375 -6.26 16.02 -1.29
C GLY A 375 -5.42 14.85 -1.80
N ALA A 376 -4.11 15.06 -1.95
CA ALA A 376 -3.17 14.01 -2.36
C ALA A 376 -3.08 12.90 -1.31
N LEU A 377 -2.98 13.22 -0.01
CA LEU A 377 -2.98 12.24 1.07
C LEU A 377 -4.29 11.47 1.16
N PHE A 378 -5.40 12.19 1.09
CA PHE A 378 -6.71 11.54 1.07
C PHE A 378 -6.82 10.57 -0.11
N LEU A 379 -6.34 10.97 -1.29
CA LEU A 379 -6.32 10.11 -2.47
C LEU A 379 -5.38 8.91 -2.30
N MET A 380 -4.24 9.06 -1.62
CA MET A 380 -3.36 7.93 -1.29
C MET A 380 -4.09 6.85 -0.49
N LEU A 381 -4.84 7.25 0.54
CA LEU A 381 -5.61 6.34 1.38
C LEU A 381 -6.75 5.68 0.60
N SER A 382 -7.54 6.48 -0.11
CA SER A 382 -8.70 6.00 -0.87
C SER A 382 -8.28 5.06 -2.00
N HIS A 383 -7.23 5.43 -2.77
CA HIS A 383 -6.66 4.54 -3.78
C HIS A 383 -6.14 3.24 -3.18
N GLY A 384 -5.57 3.27 -1.95
CA GLY A 384 -5.14 2.07 -1.24
C GLY A 384 -6.28 1.10 -0.99
N VAL A 385 -7.46 1.59 -0.62
CA VAL A 385 -8.67 0.78 -0.41
C VAL A 385 -9.22 0.24 -1.74
N VAL A 386 -9.45 1.13 -2.71
CA VAL A 386 -10.11 0.78 -3.99
C VAL A 386 -9.26 -0.16 -4.84
N SER A 387 -7.96 0.15 -5.00
CA SER A 387 -7.07 -0.67 -5.84
C SER A 387 -6.85 -2.06 -5.24
N SER A 388 -6.67 -2.15 -3.91
CA SER A 388 -6.52 -3.44 -3.24
C SER A 388 -7.78 -4.29 -3.41
N ALA A 389 -8.97 -3.71 -3.28
CA ALA A 389 -10.23 -4.41 -3.48
C ALA A 389 -10.40 -4.92 -4.93
N LEU A 390 -10.06 -4.11 -5.93
CA LEU A 390 -10.08 -4.54 -7.32
C LEU A 390 -9.10 -5.68 -7.59
N PHE A 391 -7.88 -5.65 -7.00
CA PHE A 391 -6.96 -6.77 -7.12
C PHE A 391 -7.48 -8.03 -6.43
N VAL A 392 -8.19 -7.91 -5.30
CA VAL A 392 -8.86 -9.06 -4.66
C VAL A 392 -9.93 -9.63 -5.59
N CYS A 393 -10.81 -8.80 -6.14
CA CYS A 393 -11.85 -9.25 -7.08
C CYS A 393 -11.26 -9.95 -8.32
N VAL A 394 -10.24 -9.37 -8.95
CA VAL A 394 -9.56 -10.00 -10.09
C VAL A 394 -8.84 -11.27 -9.68
N GLY A 395 -8.29 -11.33 -8.46
CA GLY A 395 -7.67 -12.51 -7.88
C GLY A 395 -8.67 -13.66 -7.69
N GLN A 396 -9.85 -13.38 -7.16
CA GLN A 396 -10.94 -14.36 -6.98
C GLN A 396 -11.41 -14.96 -8.32
N LEU A 397 -11.51 -14.12 -9.36
CA LEU A 397 -11.77 -14.63 -10.71
C LEU A 397 -10.65 -15.54 -11.22
N TYR A 398 -9.40 -15.13 -11.01
CA TYR A 398 -8.23 -15.90 -11.45
C TYR A 398 -8.13 -17.24 -10.70
N GLU A 399 -8.46 -17.31 -9.42
CA GLU A 399 -8.44 -18.56 -8.65
C GLU A 399 -9.42 -19.59 -9.19
N ARG A 400 -10.59 -19.15 -9.68
CA ARG A 400 -11.61 -20.01 -10.28
C ARG A 400 -11.25 -20.49 -11.70
N HIS A 401 -10.75 -19.58 -12.54
CA HIS A 401 -10.61 -19.82 -13.98
C HIS A 401 -9.18 -19.96 -14.48
N LYS A 402 -8.19 -19.65 -13.62
CA LYS A 402 -6.76 -19.68 -13.98
C LYS A 402 -6.40 -18.83 -15.22
N THR A 403 -7.30 -17.93 -15.65
CA THR A 403 -7.06 -16.95 -16.74
C THR A 403 -7.34 -15.53 -16.26
N ARG A 404 -6.67 -14.55 -16.86
CA ARG A 404 -6.81 -13.10 -16.57
C ARG A 404 -7.24 -12.32 -17.82
N LEU A 405 -7.40 -13.00 -18.95
CA LEU A 405 -7.69 -12.36 -20.23
C LEU A 405 -9.17 -12.04 -20.35
N LEU A 406 -9.50 -10.78 -20.63
CA LEU A 406 -10.86 -10.29 -20.82
C LEU A 406 -11.67 -11.09 -21.85
N THR A 407 -11.01 -11.65 -22.87
CA THR A 407 -11.66 -12.39 -23.96
C THR A 407 -12.35 -13.67 -23.51
N TYR A 408 -11.99 -14.21 -22.35
CA TYR A 408 -12.59 -15.41 -21.78
C TYR A 408 -13.76 -15.13 -20.85
N TYR A 409 -13.97 -13.87 -20.45
CA TYR A 409 -15.04 -13.48 -19.54
C TYR A 409 -16.21 -12.85 -20.29
N GLY A 410 -17.40 -13.04 -19.74
CA GLY A 410 -18.66 -12.46 -20.21
C GLY A 410 -19.85 -13.12 -19.51
N GLY A 411 -20.90 -12.36 -19.22
CA GLY A 411 -22.13 -12.87 -18.60
C GLY A 411 -22.00 -13.39 -17.17
N ILE A 412 -20.97 -12.97 -16.43
CA ILE A 412 -20.69 -13.45 -15.07
C ILE A 412 -21.86 -13.14 -14.11
N VAL A 413 -22.62 -12.08 -14.34
CA VAL A 413 -23.75 -11.69 -13.48
C VAL A 413 -24.78 -12.80 -13.30
N GLN A 414 -24.94 -13.68 -14.30
CA GLN A 414 -25.92 -14.76 -14.24
C GLN A 414 -25.51 -15.90 -13.29
N VAL A 415 -24.22 -16.06 -13.02
CA VAL A 415 -23.64 -17.16 -12.25
C VAL A 415 -23.10 -16.68 -10.91
N MET A 416 -22.55 -15.47 -10.85
CA MET A 416 -21.94 -14.86 -9.67
C MET A 416 -22.54 -13.47 -9.39
N PRO A 417 -23.81 -13.37 -8.95
CA PRO A 417 -24.49 -12.09 -8.77
C PRO A 417 -23.90 -11.26 -7.62
N VAL A 418 -23.51 -11.90 -6.49
CA VAL A 418 -22.91 -11.20 -5.34
C VAL A 418 -21.54 -10.64 -5.70
N PHE A 419 -20.71 -11.43 -6.37
CA PHE A 419 -19.43 -10.96 -6.89
C PHE A 419 -19.61 -9.76 -7.83
N SER A 420 -20.54 -9.86 -8.77
CA SER A 420 -20.79 -8.82 -9.77
C SER A 420 -21.22 -7.49 -9.13
N SER A 421 -22.05 -7.52 -8.09
CA SER A 421 -22.46 -6.31 -7.37
C SER A 421 -21.30 -5.68 -6.59
N ILE A 422 -20.47 -6.47 -5.91
CA ILE A 422 -19.30 -5.96 -5.20
C ILE A 422 -18.26 -5.41 -6.17
N PHE A 423 -18.00 -6.10 -7.27
CA PHE A 423 -17.08 -5.63 -8.30
C PHE A 423 -17.56 -4.30 -8.91
N PHE A 424 -18.90 -4.11 -9.07
CA PHE A 424 -19.47 -2.85 -9.49
C PHE A 424 -19.18 -1.71 -8.51
N LEU A 425 -19.37 -1.92 -7.20
CA LEU A 425 -19.08 -0.90 -6.19
C LEU A 425 -17.62 -0.41 -6.26
N PHE A 426 -16.67 -1.33 -6.42
CA PHE A 426 -15.26 -0.93 -6.53
C PHE A 426 -14.90 -0.33 -7.90
N THR A 427 -15.59 -0.71 -8.96
CA THR A 427 -15.43 -0.03 -10.26
C THR A 427 -15.98 1.40 -10.21
N LEU A 428 -17.08 1.66 -9.50
CA LEU A 428 -17.56 3.00 -9.22
C LEU A 428 -16.55 3.80 -8.37
N GLY A 429 -15.93 3.15 -7.40
CA GLY A 429 -14.84 3.76 -6.63
C GLY A 429 -13.63 4.15 -7.49
N ASN A 430 -13.24 3.29 -8.44
CA ASN A 430 -12.14 3.55 -9.37
C ASN A 430 -12.48 4.64 -10.42
N LEU A 431 -13.76 4.77 -10.75
CA LEU A 431 -14.30 5.84 -11.61
C LEU A 431 -14.34 7.19 -10.89
N SER A 432 -14.13 7.21 -9.57
CA SER A 432 -14.30 8.41 -8.73
C SER A 432 -15.73 8.96 -8.77
N MET A 433 -16.73 8.07 -8.61
CA MET A 433 -18.13 8.48 -8.51
C MET A 433 -18.38 9.25 -7.21
N PRO A 434 -19.20 10.32 -7.19
CA PRO A 434 -19.62 10.96 -5.95
C PRO A 434 -20.11 9.94 -4.91
N CYS A 435 -19.87 10.20 -3.62
CA CYS A 435 -20.09 9.30 -2.48
C CYS A 435 -19.07 8.14 -2.37
N THR A 436 -18.10 8.00 -3.27
CA THR A 436 -16.97 7.07 -3.11
C THR A 436 -15.71 7.80 -2.67
N SER A 437 -14.79 7.06 -2.05
CA SER A 437 -13.59 7.62 -1.44
C SER A 437 -12.67 8.36 -2.42
N ASN A 438 -12.45 7.84 -3.64
CA ASN A 438 -11.54 8.48 -4.60
C ASN A 438 -12.04 9.85 -5.08
N PHE A 439 -13.37 10.03 -5.19
CA PHE A 439 -13.95 11.29 -5.64
C PHE A 439 -13.47 12.48 -4.81
N VAL A 440 -13.48 12.36 -3.49
CA VAL A 440 -13.10 13.44 -2.59
C VAL A 440 -11.66 13.87 -2.83
N GLY A 441 -10.73 12.92 -2.87
CA GLY A 441 -9.32 13.21 -3.08
C GLY A 441 -9.02 13.82 -4.45
N GLU A 442 -9.57 13.23 -5.53
CA GLU A 442 -9.37 13.73 -6.90
C GLU A 442 -10.00 15.11 -7.09
N PHE A 443 -11.20 15.34 -6.55
CA PHE A 443 -11.86 16.63 -6.63
C PHE A 443 -11.07 17.73 -5.92
N MET A 444 -10.53 17.46 -4.71
CA MET A 444 -9.68 18.41 -3.99
C MET A 444 -8.41 18.72 -4.78
N VAL A 445 -7.75 17.71 -5.35
CA VAL A 445 -6.54 17.90 -6.16
C VAL A 445 -6.85 18.74 -7.40
N LEU A 446 -7.91 18.41 -8.14
CA LEU A 446 -8.28 19.15 -9.36
C LEU A 446 -8.65 20.60 -9.09
N LEU A 447 -9.42 20.87 -8.02
CA LEU A 447 -9.80 22.21 -7.65
C LEU A 447 -8.58 23.11 -7.40
N HIS A 448 -7.62 22.62 -6.60
CA HIS A 448 -6.41 23.38 -6.29
C HIS A 448 -5.47 23.51 -7.47
N THR A 449 -5.29 22.43 -8.25
CA THR A 449 -4.42 22.49 -9.44
C THR A 449 -5.00 23.40 -10.51
N TYR A 450 -6.32 23.48 -10.67
CA TYR A 450 -6.94 24.42 -11.60
C TYR A 450 -6.73 25.88 -11.18
N ASN A 451 -6.74 26.15 -9.88
CA ASN A 451 -6.43 27.49 -9.34
C ASN A 451 -4.97 27.90 -9.52
N THR A 452 -4.03 26.96 -9.43
CA THR A 452 -2.59 27.22 -9.62
C THR A 452 -2.20 27.25 -11.09
N ASN A 453 -2.67 26.28 -11.88
CA ASN A 453 -2.39 26.17 -13.31
C ASN A 453 -3.59 25.60 -14.06
N LYS A 454 -4.31 26.47 -14.77
CA LYS A 454 -5.52 26.12 -15.51
C LYS A 454 -5.30 25.04 -16.57
N VAL A 455 -4.14 25.06 -17.26
CA VAL A 455 -3.83 24.10 -18.32
C VAL A 455 -3.61 22.72 -17.73
N CYS A 456 -2.82 22.60 -16.67
CA CYS A 456 -2.61 21.32 -15.99
C CYS A 456 -3.91 20.78 -15.38
N GLY A 457 -4.72 21.64 -14.75
CA GLY A 457 -6.00 21.26 -14.20
C GLY A 457 -7.01 20.76 -15.25
N THR A 458 -7.12 21.43 -16.39
CA THR A 458 -8.01 20.99 -17.48
C THR A 458 -7.54 19.68 -18.11
N LEU A 459 -6.25 19.50 -18.34
CA LEU A 459 -5.70 18.25 -18.85
C LEU A 459 -5.88 17.09 -17.87
N ALA A 460 -5.67 17.32 -16.57
CA ALA A 460 -5.91 16.31 -15.54
C ALA A 460 -7.40 15.93 -15.45
N ALA A 461 -8.33 16.89 -15.60
CA ALA A 461 -9.77 16.62 -15.60
C ALA A 461 -10.19 15.67 -16.75
N THR A 462 -9.52 15.71 -17.91
CA THR A 462 -9.78 14.72 -18.97
C THR A 462 -9.41 13.30 -18.55
N GLY A 463 -8.48 13.14 -17.62
CA GLY A 463 -8.11 11.85 -17.03
C GLY A 463 -9.26 11.18 -16.28
N MET A 464 -10.13 11.95 -15.58
CA MET A 464 -11.33 11.39 -14.94
C MET A 464 -12.31 10.83 -15.98
N VAL A 465 -12.50 11.54 -17.11
CA VAL A 465 -13.37 11.06 -18.20
C VAL A 465 -12.82 9.76 -18.80
N LEU A 466 -11.51 9.68 -19.03
CA LEU A 466 -10.86 8.46 -19.50
C LEU A 466 -10.95 7.34 -18.46
N GLY A 467 -10.82 7.69 -17.16
CA GLY A 467 -11.01 6.78 -16.03
C GLY A 467 -12.38 6.13 -16.04
N GLY A 468 -13.43 6.93 -16.30
CA GLY A 468 -14.77 6.44 -16.53
C GLY A 468 -14.87 5.47 -17.71
N GLY A 469 -14.26 5.85 -18.82
CA GLY A 469 -14.27 5.04 -20.03
C GLY A 469 -13.70 3.64 -19.83
N TYR A 470 -12.46 3.48 -19.32
CA TYR A 470 -11.86 2.16 -19.17
C TYR A 470 -12.47 1.33 -18.05
N SER A 471 -12.91 1.94 -16.94
CA SER A 471 -13.47 1.19 -15.80
C SER A 471 -14.85 0.61 -16.15
N ILE A 472 -15.75 1.41 -16.75
CA ILE A 472 -17.05 0.93 -17.20
C ILE A 472 -16.89 -0.10 -18.34
N TRP A 473 -15.97 0.15 -19.28
CA TRP A 473 -15.69 -0.81 -20.35
C TRP A 473 -15.20 -2.15 -19.82
N MET A 474 -14.25 -2.14 -18.85
CA MET A 474 -13.77 -3.35 -18.20
C MET A 474 -14.91 -4.10 -17.50
N TYR A 475 -15.73 -3.40 -16.72
CA TYR A 475 -16.86 -3.98 -16.01
C TYR A 475 -17.86 -4.63 -16.97
N ASN A 476 -18.28 -3.89 -18.02
CA ASN A 476 -19.24 -4.39 -18.99
C ASN A 476 -18.74 -5.65 -19.73
N ARG A 477 -17.45 -5.70 -20.06
CA ARG A 477 -16.85 -6.87 -20.72
C ARG A 477 -16.79 -8.11 -19.83
N VAL A 478 -16.61 -7.93 -18.53
CA VAL A 478 -16.52 -9.04 -17.57
C VAL A 478 -17.91 -9.51 -17.16
N VAL A 479 -18.81 -8.59 -16.82
CA VAL A 479 -20.06 -8.89 -16.10
C VAL A 479 -21.21 -9.15 -17.07
N PHE A 480 -21.32 -8.35 -18.14
CA PHE A 480 -22.39 -8.46 -19.14
C PHE A 480 -21.91 -9.18 -20.40
N GLY A 481 -22.84 -9.50 -21.28
CA GLY A 481 -22.60 -10.17 -22.56
C GLY A 481 -23.14 -11.60 -22.59
N THR A 482 -22.81 -12.31 -23.68
CA THR A 482 -23.19 -13.70 -23.87
C THR A 482 -22.46 -14.61 -22.90
N ARG A 483 -23.12 -15.72 -22.49
CA ARG A 483 -22.55 -16.71 -21.56
C ARG A 483 -21.14 -17.12 -22.00
N PRO A 484 -20.21 -17.25 -21.07
CA PRO A 484 -18.91 -17.85 -21.36
C PRO A 484 -19.13 -19.25 -21.95
N LYS A 485 -18.20 -19.73 -22.75
CA LYS A 485 -18.27 -21.06 -23.36
C LYS A 485 -18.58 -22.12 -22.31
N VAL A 486 -19.53 -23.00 -22.62
CA VAL A 486 -20.12 -24.00 -21.68
C VAL A 486 -19.08 -24.78 -20.89
N GLU A 487 -17.90 -25.02 -21.45
CA GLU A 487 -16.77 -25.71 -20.79
C GLU A 487 -16.21 -24.99 -19.54
N PHE A 488 -16.41 -23.65 -19.46
CA PHE A 488 -15.94 -22.84 -18.31
C PHE A 488 -17.01 -22.69 -17.21
N ILE A 489 -18.27 -22.98 -17.48
CA ILE A 489 -19.39 -22.71 -16.56
C ILE A 489 -19.45 -23.67 -15.37
N SER A 490 -18.89 -24.87 -15.47
CA SER A 490 -19.01 -25.91 -14.45
C SER A 490 -18.37 -25.58 -13.09
N HIS A 491 -17.55 -24.54 -13.01
CA HIS A 491 -16.80 -24.15 -11.81
C HIS A 491 -17.11 -22.74 -11.28
N PHE A 492 -18.18 -22.11 -11.72
CA PHE A 492 -18.60 -20.79 -11.27
C PHE A 492 -19.39 -20.86 -9.97
N ALA A 493 -18.72 -21.06 -8.84
CA ALA A 493 -19.29 -20.78 -7.52
C ALA A 493 -19.18 -19.29 -7.21
N ASP A 494 -20.24 -18.67 -6.66
CA ASP A 494 -20.20 -17.29 -6.16
C ASP A 494 -19.24 -17.16 -4.97
N LEU A 495 -19.13 -16.00 -4.37
CA LEU A 495 -18.20 -15.71 -3.28
C LEU A 495 -18.45 -16.60 -2.06
N ASP A 496 -17.40 -17.19 -1.55
CA ASP A 496 -17.38 -17.87 -0.27
C ASP A 496 -17.49 -16.87 0.89
N ARG A 497 -17.94 -17.31 2.06
CA ARG A 497 -18.05 -16.46 3.27
C ARG A 497 -16.74 -15.78 3.61
N ARG A 498 -15.61 -16.46 3.48
CA ARG A 498 -14.28 -15.91 3.74
C ARG A 498 -13.90 -14.82 2.74
N GLU A 499 -14.15 -15.04 1.44
CA GLU A 499 -13.89 -14.08 0.38
C GLU A 499 -14.75 -12.82 0.57
N PHE A 500 -16.01 -13.00 0.92
CA PHE A 500 -16.90 -11.89 1.27
C PHE A 500 -16.39 -11.11 2.50
N CYS A 501 -15.98 -11.81 3.57
CA CYS A 501 -15.40 -11.17 4.76
C CYS A 501 -14.10 -10.39 4.47
N SER A 502 -13.31 -10.80 3.48
CA SER A 502 -12.11 -10.05 3.07
C SER A 502 -12.42 -8.75 2.35
N LEU A 503 -13.56 -8.66 1.63
CA LEU A 503 -14.01 -7.48 0.89
C LEU A 503 -14.84 -6.51 1.75
N LEU A 504 -15.53 -7.00 2.77
CA LEU A 504 -16.45 -6.22 3.60
C LEU A 504 -15.79 -4.99 4.25
N PRO A 505 -14.61 -5.06 4.90
CA PRO A 505 -13.97 -3.88 5.48
C PRO A 505 -13.59 -2.84 4.42
N LEU A 506 -13.23 -3.27 3.19
CA LEU A 506 -12.90 -2.37 2.10
C LEU A 506 -14.16 -1.66 1.55
N ILE A 507 -15.31 -2.35 1.49
CA ILE A 507 -16.60 -1.74 1.15
C ILE A 507 -16.98 -0.69 2.18
N PHE A 508 -16.84 -1.02 3.47
CA PHE A 508 -17.13 -0.08 4.55
C PHE A 508 -16.28 1.18 4.45
N LEU A 509 -14.96 1.04 4.26
CA LEU A 509 -14.04 2.16 4.11
C LEU A 509 -14.33 2.97 2.84
N LEU A 510 -14.70 2.34 1.72
CA LEU A 510 -15.06 3.02 0.47
C LEU A 510 -16.15 4.08 0.69
N PHE A 511 -17.23 3.69 1.37
CA PHE A 511 -18.37 4.58 1.61
C PHE A 511 -18.13 5.52 2.79
N TRP A 512 -17.49 5.06 3.86
CA TRP A 512 -17.22 5.90 5.01
C TRP A 512 -16.32 7.09 4.63
N MET A 513 -15.25 6.85 3.92
CA MET A 513 -14.36 7.91 3.41
C MET A 513 -15.06 8.80 2.36
N GLY A 514 -15.98 8.24 1.55
CA GLY A 514 -16.71 9.00 0.53
C GLY A 514 -17.82 9.90 1.08
N ILE A 515 -18.53 9.45 2.11
CA ILE A 515 -19.68 10.18 2.67
C ILE A 515 -19.24 11.12 3.80
N TYR A 516 -18.31 10.69 4.65
CA TYR A 516 -17.82 11.49 5.78
C TYR A 516 -16.28 11.60 5.79
N PRO A 517 -15.70 12.34 4.82
CA PRO A 517 -14.25 12.48 4.67
C PRO A 517 -13.61 13.24 5.83
N GLN A 518 -14.37 14.10 6.53
CA GLN A 518 -13.87 14.97 7.60
C GLN A 518 -13.20 14.18 8.73
N ALA A 519 -13.68 12.97 9.03
CA ALA A 519 -13.07 12.10 10.05
C ALA A 519 -11.61 11.76 9.76
N PHE A 520 -11.25 11.69 8.49
CA PHE A 520 -9.87 11.39 8.06
C PHE A 520 -9.05 12.65 7.85
N ILE A 521 -9.66 13.69 7.24
CA ILE A 521 -8.98 14.96 6.96
C ILE A 521 -8.53 15.63 8.27
N ASN A 522 -9.36 15.66 9.30
CA ASN A 522 -9.02 16.25 10.60
C ASN A 522 -7.76 15.62 11.22
N VAL A 523 -7.50 14.33 10.98
CA VAL A 523 -6.35 13.63 11.57
C VAL A 523 -5.02 14.18 11.02
N PHE A 524 -4.94 14.45 9.74
CA PHE A 524 -3.68 14.88 9.12
C PHE A 524 -3.60 16.39 8.83
N HIS A 525 -4.68 17.13 9.01
CA HIS A 525 -4.74 18.56 8.69
C HIS A 525 -3.61 19.36 9.37
N ALA A 526 -3.48 19.24 10.69
CA ALA A 526 -2.46 19.97 11.45
C ALA A 526 -1.03 19.57 11.03
N SER A 527 -0.77 18.28 10.83
CA SER A 527 0.53 17.77 10.41
C SER A 527 0.89 18.23 8.99
N VAL A 528 -0.06 18.22 8.06
CA VAL A 528 0.16 18.67 6.68
C VAL A 528 0.38 20.17 6.62
N ALA A 529 -0.40 20.95 7.35
CA ALA A 529 -0.22 22.40 7.43
C ALA A 529 1.20 22.74 7.90
N HIS A 530 1.71 22.06 8.92
CA HIS A 530 3.07 22.26 9.42
C HIS A 530 4.15 21.87 8.39
N LEU A 531 3.98 20.74 7.68
CA LEU A 531 4.96 20.27 6.68
C LEU A 531 5.02 21.15 5.42
N CYS A 532 3.95 21.85 5.08
CA CYS A 532 3.86 22.69 3.88
C CYS A 532 4.03 24.18 4.17
N MET A 533 4.15 24.60 5.43
CA MET A 533 4.50 25.98 5.75
C MET A 533 5.93 26.25 5.28
N PRO A 534 6.17 27.34 4.52
CA PRO A 534 7.53 27.75 4.23
C PRO A 534 8.24 28.11 5.53
N SER A 535 9.32 27.42 5.85
CA SER A 535 10.24 27.72 6.96
C SER A 535 10.90 29.07 6.76
#